data_f2eb763944dd9d3dea3f955e8ead1800
#
_entry.id   f2eb763944dd9d3dea3f955e8ead1800
#
_cell.length_a   1.000
_cell.length_b   1.000
_cell.length_c   1.000
_cell.angle_alpha   90.00
_cell.angle_beta   90.00
_cell.angle_gamma   90.00
#
_symmetry.space_group_name_H-M   'P 1'
#
loop_
_entity.id
_entity.type
_entity.pdbx_description
1 polymer ?
#
loop_
_entity_poly.entity_id
_entity_poly.type
_entity_poly.pdbx_seq_one_letter_code
_entity_poly.pdbx_strand_id
1 'polypeptide(L)'
;LGVQAENHMLTATGGVNTHKGIIFSGGILCAAAGYAKAFHATDFCAPDFPALLGNICRFMLTDLLRDYDHINPLAPKSNGEKLYLLHNITGIRGEACKGFPHLLTEGLPLFENVRKSGFSLNDSGLFVLLHYIAHTEDTNLIIRSSYETALKIRTELSAFLEASSYEQQLHILP
;
A
#
# COMPACT_ATOMS: atom_id res chain seq x y z
N LEU A 1 12.09 -1.04 -16.61
CA LEU A 1 12.58 -1.67 -15.36
C LEU A 1 11.47 -2.47 -14.67
N GLY A 2 10.29 -1.90 -14.35
CA GLY A 2 9.22 -2.60 -13.63
C GLY A 2 8.74 -3.89 -14.32
N VAL A 3 8.45 -3.85 -15.61
CA VAL A 3 8.07 -5.04 -16.40
C VAL A 3 9.16 -6.12 -16.40
N GLN A 4 10.44 -5.72 -16.48
CA GLN A 4 11.55 -6.66 -16.41
C GLN A 4 11.65 -7.30 -15.03
N ALA A 5 11.51 -6.53 -13.97
CA ALA A 5 11.50 -7.03 -12.59
C ALA A 5 10.33 -8.01 -12.35
N GLU A 6 9.14 -7.71 -12.87
CA GLU A 6 7.99 -8.61 -12.82
C GLU A 6 8.25 -9.92 -13.56
N ASN A 7 8.82 -9.86 -14.76
CA ASN A 7 9.18 -11.06 -15.53
C ASN A 7 10.24 -11.91 -14.83
N HIS A 8 11.26 -11.29 -14.22
CA HIS A 8 12.27 -12.03 -13.44
C HIS A 8 11.65 -12.69 -12.21
N MET A 9 10.77 -11.99 -11.50
CA MET A 9 10.03 -12.56 -10.36
C MET A 9 9.21 -13.78 -10.80
N LEU A 10 8.42 -13.67 -11.87
CA LEU A 10 7.59 -14.77 -12.38
C LEU A 10 8.44 -15.96 -12.82
N THR A 11 9.59 -15.71 -13.47
CA THR A 11 10.52 -16.77 -13.87
C THR A 11 11.09 -17.48 -12.64
N ALA A 12 11.54 -16.73 -11.62
CA ALA A 12 12.14 -17.30 -10.42
C ALA A 12 11.14 -18.08 -9.54
N THR A 13 9.84 -17.74 -9.61
CA THR A 13 8.79 -18.31 -8.76
C THR A 13 7.91 -19.34 -9.48
N GLY A 14 8.27 -19.72 -10.70
CA GLY A 14 7.44 -20.64 -11.50
C GLY A 14 6.07 -20.08 -11.86
N GLY A 15 5.97 -18.77 -12.09
CA GLY A 15 4.74 -18.08 -12.45
C GLY A 15 3.92 -17.56 -11.27
N VAL A 16 4.40 -17.74 -10.05
CA VAL A 16 3.69 -17.28 -8.85
C VAL A 16 3.97 -15.79 -8.60
N ASN A 17 2.92 -15.00 -8.49
CA ASN A 17 3.03 -13.59 -8.14
C ASN A 17 3.31 -13.44 -6.62
N THR A 18 4.53 -13.09 -6.26
CA THR A 18 4.96 -12.89 -4.88
C THR A 18 5.21 -11.42 -4.53
N HIS A 19 5.64 -10.61 -5.51
CA HIS A 19 6.15 -9.25 -5.26
C HIS A 19 5.62 -8.18 -6.23
N LYS A 20 4.60 -8.46 -7.04
CA LYS A 20 4.09 -7.51 -8.06
C LYS A 20 3.70 -6.16 -7.45
N GLY A 21 3.03 -6.17 -6.30
CA GLY A 21 2.60 -4.95 -5.62
C GLY A 21 3.79 -4.07 -5.21
N ILE A 22 4.83 -4.64 -4.62
CA ILE A 22 6.01 -3.87 -4.22
C ILE A 22 6.87 -3.43 -5.41
N ILE A 23 6.95 -4.22 -6.48
CA ILE A 23 7.62 -3.82 -7.72
C ILE A 23 6.92 -2.57 -8.30
N PHE A 24 5.60 -2.57 -8.33
CA PHE A 24 4.79 -1.46 -8.81
C PHE A 24 4.97 -0.21 -7.91
N SER A 25 4.65 -0.33 -6.61
CA SER A 25 4.66 0.81 -5.69
C SER A 25 6.07 1.34 -5.45
N GLY A 26 7.04 0.45 -5.20
CA GLY A 26 8.43 0.81 -4.99
C GLY A 26 9.05 1.45 -6.23
N GLY A 27 8.74 0.94 -7.43
CA GLY A 27 9.19 1.53 -8.68
C GLY A 27 8.71 2.97 -8.86
N ILE A 28 7.44 3.25 -8.56
CA ILE A 28 6.86 4.59 -8.64
C ILE A 28 7.50 5.51 -7.60
N LEU A 29 7.58 5.08 -6.34
CA LEU A 29 8.16 5.86 -5.25
C LEU A 29 9.64 6.18 -5.51
N CYS A 30 10.42 5.22 -5.99
CA CYS A 30 11.83 5.44 -6.37
C CYS A 30 11.95 6.43 -7.53
N ALA A 31 11.10 6.35 -8.55
CA ALA A 31 11.10 7.29 -9.66
C ALA A 31 10.73 8.71 -9.20
N ALA A 32 9.70 8.83 -8.36
CA ALA A 32 9.27 10.11 -7.81
C ALA A 32 10.34 10.72 -6.89
N ALA A 33 11.00 9.92 -6.05
CA ALA A 33 12.11 10.37 -5.20
C ALA A 33 13.32 10.83 -6.02
N GLY A 34 13.66 10.08 -7.08
CA GLY A 34 14.72 10.48 -8.01
C GLY A 34 14.40 11.79 -8.72
N TYR A 35 13.16 11.99 -9.15
CA TYR A 35 12.69 13.23 -9.74
C TYR A 35 12.76 14.38 -8.73
N ALA A 36 12.27 14.20 -7.51
CA ALA A 36 12.36 15.19 -6.45
C ALA A 36 13.81 15.65 -6.21
N LYS A 37 14.73 14.68 -6.13
CA LYS A 37 16.17 14.98 -5.93
C LYS A 37 16.77 15.77 -7.11
N ALA A 38 16.42 15.39 -8.33
CA ALA A 38 16.99 16.01 -9.54
C ALA A 38 16.49 17.43 -9.79
N PHE A 39 15.19 17.68 -9.53
CA PHE A 39 14.53 18.92 -9.97
C PHE A 39 14.15 19.86 -8.83
N HIS A 40 14.05 19.37 -7.60
CA HIS A 40 13.69 20.18 -6.43
C HIS A 40 14.84 20.35 -5.44
N ALA A 41 16.02 19.75 -5.70
CA ALA A 41 17.20 19.79 -4.83
C ALA A 41 16.89 19.45 -3.34
N THR A 42 15.88 18.61 -3.12
CA THR A 42 15.28 18.37 -1.81
C THR A 42 16.11 17.39 -1.00
N ASP A 43 16.21 17.64 0.32
CA ASP A 43 16.71 16.68 1.28
C ASP A 43 15.61 15.64 1.55
N PHE A 44 15.97 14.34 1.48
CA PHE A 44 15.04 13.24 1.81
C PHE A 44 14.59 13.25 3.28
N CYS A 45 15.35 13.92 4.16
CA CYS A 45 15.02 14.09 5.57
C CYS A 45 14.17 15.34 5.85
N ALA A 46 13.84 16.15 4.82
CA ALA A 46 13.03 17.34 5.01
C ALA A 46 11.60 16.97 5.45
N PRO A 47 10.99 17.67 6.41
CA PRO A 47 9.64 17.33 6.92
C PRO A 47 8.55 17.38 5.85
N ASP A 48 8.73 18.16 4.79
CA ASP A 48 7.80 18.32 3.67
C ASP A 48 8.05 17.31 2.54
N PHE A 49 9.12 16.51 2.62
CA PHE A 49 9.47 15.52 1.59
C PHE A 49 8.35 14.51 1.31
N PRO A 50 7.64 13.93 2.31
CA PRO A 50 6.51 13.03 2.04
C PRO A 50 5.40 13.69 1.23
N ALA A 51 5.06 14.95 1.52
CA ALA A 51 4.05 15.70 0.79
C ALA A 51 4.47 15.98 -0.66
N LEU A 52 5.73 16.39 -0.87
CA LEU A 52 6.29 16.57 -2.21
C LEU A 52 6.28 15.26 -2.99
N LEU A 53 6.70 14.16 -2.38
CA LEU A 53 6.72 12.83 -3.01
C LEU A 53 5.31 12.41 -3.45
N GLY A 54 4.31 12.58 -2.59
CA GLY A 54 2.91 12.30 -2.91
C GLY A 54 2.38 13.14 -4.07
N ASN A 55 2.74 14.42 -4.13
CA ASN A 55 2.38 15.30 -5.24
C ASN A 55 2.99 14.86 -6.57
N ILE A 56 4.26 14.47 -6.56
CA ILE A 56 4.95 13.95 -7.75
C ILE A 56 4.29 12.65 -8.21
N CYS A 57 4.00 11.72 -7.31
CA CYS A 57 3.31 10.48 -7.64
C CYS A 57 1.95 10.74 -8.29
N ARG A 58 1.14 11.64 -7.73
CA ARG A 58 -0.16 12.04 -8.32
C ARG A 58 -0.02 12.59 -9.73
N PHE A 59 0.96 13.45 -9.95
CA PHE A 59 1.23 14.02 -11.27
C PHE A 59 1.64 12.94 -12.28
N MET A 60 2.55 12.03 -11.89
CA MET A 60 3.03 10.96 -12.75
C MET A 60 1.94 9.94 -13.14
N LEU A 61 0.90 9.80 -12.33
CA LEU A 61 -0.09 8.74 -12.43
C LEU A 61 -1.50 9.23 -12.75
N THR A 62 -1.64 10.44 -13.28
CA THR A 62 -2.93 11.09 -13.55
C THR A 62 -3.89 10.19 -14.34
N ASP A 63 -3.39 9.37 -15.25
CA ASP A 63 -4.18 8.56 -16.16
C ASP A 63 -4.27 7.06 -15.77
N LEU A 64 -3.63 6.66 -14.68
CA LEU A 64 -3.52 5.23 -14.32
C LEU A 64 -4.88 4.55 -14.07
N LEU A 65 -5.88 5.28 -13.59
CA LEU A 65 -7.22 4.72 -13.35
C LEU A 65 -8.09 4.64 -14.60
N ARG A 66 -7.71 5.26 -15.72
CA ARG A 66 -8.46 5.16 -16.98
C ARG A 66 -8.55 3.73 -17.52
N ASP A 67 -7.61 2.87 -17.14
CA ASP A 67 -7.68 1.44 -17.48
C ASP A 67 -8.95 0.77 -16.96
N TYR A 68 -9.51 1.28 -15.86
CA TYR A 68 -10.75 0.75 -15.27
C TYR A 68 -12.01 1.10 -16.09
N ASP A 69 -11.97 2.19 -16.87
CA ASP A 69 -13.08 2.61 -17.74
C ASP A 69 -13.27 1.64 -18.92
N HIS A 70 -12.27 0.81 -19.21
CA HIS A 70 -12.24 -0.13 -20.33
C HIS A 70 -12.32 -1.60 -19.91
N ILE A 71 -12.63 -1.90 -18.64
CA ILE A 71 -12.80 -3.28 -18.18
C ILE A 71 -14.03 -3.89 -18.86
N ASN A 72 -13.86 -5.08 -19.44
CA ASN A 72 -14.99 -5.88 -19.89
C ASN A 72 -15.67 -6.54 -18.68
N PRO A 73 -16.91 -6.13 -18.30
CA PRO A 73 -17.59 -6.68 -17.13
C PRO A 73 -17.86 -8.18 -17.20
N LEU A 74 -17.97 -8.74 -18.42
CA LEU A 74 -18.23 -10.15 -18.64
C LEU A 74 -16.97 -11.02 -18.62
N ALA A 75 -15.80 -10.40 -18.70
CA ALA A 75 -14.52 -11.11 -18.76
C ALA A 75 -13.39 -10.31 -18.06
N PRO A 76 -13.46 -10.09 -16.73
CA PRO A 76 -12.40 -9.42 -16.01
C PRO A 76 -11.12 -10.26 -16.03
N LYS A 77 -9.98 -9.63 -16.37
CA LYS A 77 -8.69 -10.29 -16.59
C LYS A 77 -7.87 -10.50 -15.30
N SER A 78 -8.24 -9.81 -14.23
CA SER A 78 -7.50 -9.86 -12.98
C SER A 78 -8.42 -9.80 -11.75
N ASN A 79 -7.90 -10.20 -10.60
CA ASN A 79 -8.62 -10.07 -9.33
C ASN A 79 -8.89 -8.59 -8.97
N GLY A 80 -7.97 -7.68 -9.32
CA GLY A 80 -8.18 -6.24 -9.13
C GLY A 80 -9.37 -5.72 -9.94
N GLU A 81 -9.52 -6.14 -11.21
CA GLU A 81 -10.67 -5.80 -12.05
C GLU A 81 -11.98 -6.36 -11.47
N LYS A 82 -11.96 -7.60 -10.97
CA LYS A 82 -13.15 -8.20 -10.31
C LYS A 82 -13.57 -7.40 -9.08
N LEU A 83 -12.62 -7.03 -8.22
CA LEU A 83 -12.89 -6.25 -7.02
C LEU A 83 -13.39 -4.84 -7.34
N TYR A 84 -12.85 -4.23 -8.40
CA TYR A 84 -13.35 -2.95 -8.87
C TYR A 84 -14.79 -3.04 -9.36
N LEU A 85 -15.14 -4.03 -10.21
CA LEU A 85 -16.48 -4.22 -10.73
C LEU A 85 -17.52 -4.53 -9.64
N LEU A 86 -17.14 -5.32 -8.63
CA LEU A 86 -18.06 -5.77 -7.57
C LEU A 86 -18.19 -4.77 -6.42
N HIS A 87 -17.11 -4.09 -6.05
CA HIS A 87 -17.04 -3.31 -4.82
C HIS A 87 -16.46 -1.91 -5.02
N ASN A 88 -16.14 -1.52 -6.27
CA ASN A 88 -15.46 -0.25 -6.61
C ASN A 88 -14.09 -0.08 -5.90
N ILE A 89 -13.43 -1.21 -5.60
CA ILE A 89 -12.12 -1.22 -4.93
C ILE A 89 -11.02 -1.04 -5.96
N THR A 90 -10.32 0.10 -5.90
CA THR A 90 -9.21 0.42 -6.81
C THR A 90 -7.87 -0.13 -6.36
N GLY A 91 -7.77 -0.60 -5.11
CA GLY A 91 -6.57 -1.19 -4.53
C GLY A 91 -5.35 -0.28 -4.63
N ILE A 92 -4.18 -0.90 -4.85
CA ILE A 92 -2.89 -0.18 -4.91
C ILE A 92 -2.82 0.85 -6.05
N ARG A 93 -3.57 0.69 -7.14
CA ARG A 93 -3.63 1.69 -8.21
C ARG A 93 -4.30 2.96 -7.74
N GLY A 94 -5.43 2.84 -7.02
CA GLY A 94 -6.13 3.98 -6.43
C GLY A 94 -5.28 4.70 -5.38
N GLU A 95 -4.57 3.95 -4.55
CA GLU A 95 -3.63 4.49 -3.57
C GLU A 95 -2.51 5.28 -4.26
N ALA A 96 -1.91 4.72 -5.31
CA ALA A 96 -0.85 5.37 -6.08
C ALA A 96 -1.32 6.66 -6.76
N CYS A 97 -2.51 6.66 -7.38
CA CYS A 97 -3.09 7.85 -8.01
C CYS A 97 -3.39 8.97 -7.03
N LYS A 98 -3.66 8.64 -5.77
CA LYS A 98 -3.84 9.62 -4.69
C LYS A 98 -2.51 10.09 -4.10
N GLY A 99 -1.36 9.58 -4.56
CA GLY A 99 -0.03 9.92 -4.08
C GLY A 99 0.36 9.15 -2.81
N PHE A 100 -0.12 7.94 -2.64
CA PHE A 100 0.16 7.05 -1.50
C PHE A 100 -0.14 7.69 -0.12
N PRO A 101 -1.36 8.23 0.10
CA PRO A 101 -1.69 8.89 1.36
C PRO A 101 -1.55 7.96 2.57
N HIS A 102 -2.06 6.72 2.55
CA HIS A 102 -1.92 5.80 3.67
C HIS A 102 -0.45 5.51 4.01
N LEU A 103 0.43 5.44 3.00
CA LEU A 103 1.86 5.26 3.24
C LEU A 103 2.51 6.51 3.80
N LEU A 104 2.31 7.67 3.16
CA LEU A 104 3.10 8.87 3.42
C LEU A 104 2.56 9.71 4.59
N THR A 105 1.25 9.70 4.82
CA THR A 105 0.62 10.51 5.88
C THR A 105 0.20 9.73 7.13
N GLU A 106 0.14 8.40 7.05
CA GLU A 106 -0.27 7.53 8.16
C GLU A 106 0.82 6.53 8.53
N GLY A 107 1.18 5.63 7.62
CA GLY A 107 2.08 4.52 7.88
C GLY A 107 3.50 4.95 8.25
N LEU A 108 4.08 5.90 7.50
CA LEU A 108 5.43 6.40 7.78
C LEU A 108 5.50 7.14 9.12
N PRO A 109 4.61 8.10 9.45
CA PRO A 109 4.58 8.72 10.78
C PRO A 109 4.34 7.73 11.91
N LEU A 110 3.44 6.75 11.73
CA LEU A 110 3.21 5.69 12.72
C LEU A 110 4.50 4.88 12.95
N PHE A 111 5.15 4.43 11.87
CA PHE A 111 6.41 3.70 11.94
C PHE A 111 7.47 4.47 12.73
N GLU A 112 7.67 5.75 12.41
CA GLU A 112 8.63 6.61 13.10
C GLU A 112 8.31 6.80 14.58
N ASN A 113 7.03 6.99 14.93
CA ASN A 113 6.60 7.17 16.32
C ASN A 113 6.84 5.90 17.14
N VAL A 114 6.48 4.74 16.61
CA VAL A 114 6.71 3.45 17.27
C VAL A 114 8.22 3.20 17.44
N ARG A 115 9.03 3.52 16.42
CA ARG A 115 10.50 3.45 16.51
C ARG A 115 11.07 4.36 17.60
N LYS A 116 10.58 5.60 17.69
CA LYS A 116 10.98 6.57 18.75
C LYS A 116 10.59 6.10 20.15
N SER A 117 9.53 5.30 20.27
CA SER A 117 9.11 4.67 21.52
C SER A 117 9.98 3.47 21.92
N GLY A 118 11.02 3.12 21.15
CA GLY A 118 12.01 2.10 21.50
C GLY A 118 11.73 0.70 20.93
N PHE A 119 10.66 0.51 20.17
CA PHE A 119 10.34 -0.78 19.56
C PHE A 119 11.34 -1.16 18.46
N SER A 120 11.50 -2.46 18.19
CA SER A 120 12.35 -2.96 17.12
C SER A 120 11.87 -2.53 15.73
N LEU A 121 12.72 -2.67 14.70
CA LEU A 121 12.35 -2.41 13.32
C LEU A 121 11.19 -3.32 12.89
N ASN A 122 11.24 -4.60 13.29
CA ASN A 122 10.23 -5.58 12.95
C ASN A 122 8.88 -5.26 13.61
N ASP A 123 8.88 -4.97 14.92
CA ASP A 123 7.66 -4.62 15.65
C ASP A 123 7.01 -3.36 15.08
N SER A 124 7.84 -2.34 14.77
CA SER A 124 7.33 -1.12 14.14
C SER A 124 6.67 -1.39 12.77
N GLY A 125 7.23 -2.32 11.98
CA GLY A 125 6.61 -2.78 10.73
C GLY A 125 5.29 -3.52 10.98
N LEU A 126 5.20 -4.32 12.04
CA LEU A 126 3.97 -5.02 12.41
C LEU A 126 2.85 -4.04 12.83
N PHE A 127 3.16 -2.99 13.57
CA PHE A 127 2.17 -1.95 13.89
C PHE A 127 1.60 -1.28 12.65
N VAL A 128 2.46 -0.95 11.67
CA VAL A 128 2.01 -0.38 10.40
C VAL A 128 1.15 -1.38 9.61
N LEU A 129 1.51 -2.66 9.62
CA LEU A 129 0.72 -3.71 8.98
C LEU A 129 -0.67 -3.84 9.62
N LEU A 130 -0.75 -3.89 10.95
CA LEU A 130 -2.03 -3.91 11.68
C LEU A 130 -2.87 -2.67 11.35
N HIS A 131 -2.24 -1.50 11.35
CA HIS A 131 -2.91 -0.25 10.98
C HIS A 131 -3.50 -0.34 9.57
N TYR A 132 -2.77 -0.84 8.59
CA TYR A 132 -3.28 -0.98 7.22
C TYR A 132 -4.42 -1.99 7.13
N ILE A 133 -4.34 -3.13 7.80
CA ILE A 133 -5.44 -4.11 7.82
C ILE A 133 -6.70 -3.48 8.43
N ALA A 134 -6.54 -2.63 9.45
CA ALA A 134 -7.66 -1.98 10.13
C ALA A 134 -8.28 -0.82 9.32
N HIS A 135 -7.51 -0.10 8.50
CA HIS A 135 -7.95 1.16 7.90
C HIS A 135 -8.00 1.15 6.37
N THR A 136 -7.46 0.10 5.71
CA THR A 136 -7.50 0.01 4.25
C THR A 136 -8.27 -1.23 3.77
N GLU A 137 -8.57 -1.26 2.48
CA GLU A 137 -9.19 -2.42 1.84
C GLU A 137 -8.10 -3.37 1.34
N ASP A 138 -7.74 -4.36 2.18
CA ASP A 138 -6.75 -5.38 1.80
C ASP A 138 -7.32 -6.32 0.74
N THR A 139 -6.95 -6.07 -0.51
CA THR A 139 -7.40 -6.88 -1.65
C THR A 139 -6.94 -8.33 -1.57
N ASN A 140 -5.80 -8.63 -0.93
CA ASN A 140 -5.34 -10.00 -0.74
C ASN A 140 -6.19 -10.73 0.28
N LEU A 141 -6.55 -10.06 1.38
CA LEU A 141 -7.43 -10.62 2.39
C LEU A 141 -8.81 -10.92 1.80
N ILE A 142 -9.38 -9.97 1.04
CA ILE A 142 -10.68 -10.14 0.37
C ILE A 142 -10.66 -11.35 -0.58
N ILE A 143 -9.62 -11.47 -1.41
CA ILE A 143 -9.51 -12.56 -2.39
C ILE A 143 -9.34 -13.93 -1.73
N ARG A 144 -8.61 -13.99 -0.61
CA ARG A 144 -8.33 -15.25 0.11
C ARG A 144 -9.46 -15.69 1.04
N SER A 145 -10.38 -14.79 1.37
CA SER A 145 -11.52 -15.07 2.23
C SER A 145 -12.84 -14.64 1.55
N SER A 146 -13.40 -13.52 1.96
CA SER A 146 -14.52 -12.84 1.32
C SER A 146 -14.51 -11.37 1.72
N TYR A 147 -15.30 -10.55 1.02
CA TYR A 147 -15.45 -9.12 1.36
C TYR A 147 -16.02 -8.96 2.78
N GLU A 148 -17.02 -9.76 3.15
CA GLU A 148 -17.66 -9.74 4.47
C GLU A 148 -16.68 -10.10 5.58
N THR A 149 -15.87 -11.15 5.36
CA THR A 149 -14.84 -11.58 6.31
C THR A 149 -13.77 -10.50 6.48
N ALA A 150 -13.30 -9.92 5.39
CA ALA A 150 -12.31 -8.83 5.43
C ALA A 150 -12.87 -7.59 6.16
N LEU A 151 -14.12 -7.24 5.91
CA LEU A 151 -14.81 -6.12 6.59
C LEU A 151 -14.93 -6.38 8.09
N LYS A 152 -15.32 -7.60 8.49
CA LYS A 152 -15.40 -7.99 9.91
C LYS A 152 -14.06 -7.86 10.60
N ILE A 153 -12.99 -8.43 10.02
CA ILE A 153 -11.64 -8.36 10.56
C ILE A 153 -11.21 -6.89 10.70
N ARG A 154 -11.45 -6.08 9.67
CA ARG A 154 -11.12 -4.65 9.69
C ARG A 154 -11.80 -3.92 10.84
N THR A 155 -13.10 -4.14 11.03
CA THR A 155 -13.89 -3.50 12.08
C THR A 155 -13.43 -3.92 13.48
N GLU A 156 -13.22 -5.21 13.70
CA GLU A 156 -12.76 -5.73 15.00
C GLU A 156 -11.34 -5.26 15.33
N LEU A 157 -10.45 -5.25 14.33
CA LEU A 157 -9.07 -4.80 14.52
C LEU A 157 -8.99 -3.29 14.76
N SER A 158 -9.76 -2.47 14.03
CA SER A 158 -9.83 -1.02 14.27
C SER A 158 -10.25 -0.72 15.71
N ALA A 159 -11.34 -1.35 16.17
CA ALA A 159 -11.82 -1.16 17.56
C ALA A 159 -10.77 -1.61 18.60
N PHE A 160 -10.05 -2.68 18.32
CA PHE A 160 -8.96 -3.15 19.19
C PHE A 160 -7.79 -2.15 19.24
N LEU A 161 -7.34 -1.64 18.10
CA LEU A 161 -6.23 -0.68 18.02
C LEU A 161 -6.56 0.64 18.70
N GLU A 162 -7.81 1.10 18.62
CA GLU A 162 -8.28 2.31 19.31
C GLU A 162 -8.34 2.15 20.83
N ALA A 163 -8.61 0.92 21.32
CA ALA A 163 -8.80 0.63 22.73
C ALA A 163 -7.53 0.19 23.47
N SER A 164 -6.43 -0.09 22.76
CA SER A 164 -5.24 -0.76 23.31
C SER A 164 -3.97 0.09 23.18
N SER A 165 -3.03 -0.06 24.16
CA SER A 165 -1.67 0.47 24.05
C SER A 165 -0.80 -0.34 23.10
N TYR A 166 0.35 0.19 22.70
CA TYR A 166 1.31 -0.53 21.85
C TYR A 166 1.78 -1.84 22.50
N GLU A 167 1.99 -1.86 23.82
CA GLU A 167 2.38 -3.08 24.54
C GLU A 167 1.30 -4.15 24.48
N GLN A 168 0.02 -3.75 24.64
CA GLN A 168 -1.11 -4.68 24.51
C GLN A 168 -1.27 -5.20 23.09
N GLN A 169 -1.05 -4.37 22.08
CA GLN A 169 -1.10 -4.77 20.68
C GLN A 169 -0.04 -5.82 20.33
N LEU A 170 1.16 -5.74 20.92
CA LEU A 170 2.22 -6.74 20.70
C LEU A 170 1.87 -8.11 21.23
N HIS A 171 1.12 -8.21 22.31
CA HIS A 171 0.76 -9.50 22.92
C HIS A 171 -0.19 -10.37 22.09
N ILE A 172 -0.83 -9.83 21.05
CA ILE A 172 -1.66 -10.61 20.12
C ILE A 172 -0.89 -11.08 18.87
N LEU A 173 0.34 -10.63 18.72
CA LEU A 173 1.19 -11.08 17.62
C LEU A 173 1.86 -12.40 18.00
N PRO A 174 1.84 -13.42 17.12
CA PRO A 174 2.44 -14.73 17.39
C PRO A 174 3.96 -14.68 17.50
#